data_59f0fd748452a5924623fb06f1f3c394
#
_entry.id   59f0fd748452a5924623fb06f1f3c394
#
_cell.length_a   1.000
_cell.length_b   1.000
_cell.length_c   1.000
_cell.angle_alpha   90.00
_cell.angle_beta   90.00
_cell.angle_gamma   90.00
#
_symmetry.space_group_name_H-M   'P 1'
#
loop_
_entity.id
_entity.type
_entity.pdbx_description
1 polymer ?
#
loop_
_entity_poly.entity_id
_entity_poly.type
_entity_poly.pdbx_seq_one_letter_code
_entity_poly.pdbx_strand_id
1 'polypeptide(L)'
;MDSFPLISIIVPVYNVERYLKKCVESLCGQTFKNLEIILVDDGSKDKSAEMCDEFAKLDSRIRVIHKENGGLSSARNAGIDIASGTYIGFVDSDDWCDSKMFEKLFESLIETKSSIAVCGVARFDENGNFINVENSFAKNEKLSPEQAIRYFFDGKSMPAWACNKLYKKELWNTMRFPLGRPFEDVPVMRQFVLQETSIVVLSDILYYYLARTDSISGCQINSNFWWLMKEVEENVRISTECYNGLYDKETNSNLLWLCFHFLRKIITGNNRDMFGKIPELVSEIRRLKSYIRYSRRLKFWDRFFARLISANVSPFIVFGIREKIRSRLKECHI
;
A
#
# COMPACT_ATOMS: atom_id res chain seq x y z
N MET A 1 -10.26 20.25 31.06
CA MET A 1 -10.58 19.69 29.73
C MET A 1 -9.27 19.16 29.18
N ASP A 2 -9.11 17.86 29.19
CA ASP A 2 -7.92 17.28 28.58
C ASP A 2 -7.94 17.62 27.09
N SER A 3 -6.94 18.37 26.64
CA SER A 3 -6.82 18.71 25.23
C SER A 3 -6.63 17.44 24.44
N PHE A 4 -7.38 17.24 23.36
CA PHE A 4 -7.14 16.12 22.43
C PHE A 4 -5.64 16.10 22.04
N PRO A 5 -5.01 14.91 22.00
CA PRO A 5 -3.62 14.80 21.61
C PRO A 5 -3.41 15.29 20.17
N LEU A 6 -2.23 15.81 19.89
CA LEU A 6 -1.87 16.26 18.55
C LEU A 6 -1.59 15.08 17.63
N ILE A 7 -2.14 15.11 16.41
CA ILE A 7 -1.83 14.16 15.33
C ILE A 7 -0.98 14.89 14.28
N SER A 8 0.19 14.36 13.96
CA SER A 8 1.02 14.83 12.85
C SER A 8 0.69 14.04 11.59
N ILE A 9 0.26 14.72 10.53
CA ILE A 9 0.00 14.12 9.22
C ILE A 9 1.16 14.49 8.29
N ILE A 10 1.91 13.50 7.85
CA ILE A 10 3.08 13.67 6.97
C ILE A 10 2.65 13.41 5.53
N VAL A 11 2.89 14.39 4.68
CA VAL A 11 2.56 14.37 3.24
C VAL A 11 3.84 14.53 2.43
N PRO A 12 4.41 13.47 1.86
CA PRO A 12 5.53 13.59 0.94
C PRO A 12 5.06 14.18 -0.39
N VAL A 13 5.74 15.22 -0.86
CA VAL A 13 5.37 15.97 -2.07
C VAL A 13 6.52 15.91 -3.08
N TYR A 14 6.24 15.46 -4.30
CA TYR A 14 7.20 15.48 -5.40
C TYR A 14 6.51 15.49 -6.76
N ASN A 15 6.55 16.62 -7.47
CA ASN A 15 5.99 16.80 -8.82
C ASN A 15 4.50 16.37 -8.91
N VAL A 16 3.64 16.93 -8.08
CA VAL A 16 2.21 16.59 -7.94
C VAL A 16 1.29 17.82 -8.00
N GLU A 17 1.68 18.88 -8.67
CA GLU A 17 0.93 20.14 -8.75
C GLU A 17 -0.55 19.98 -9.10
N ARG A 18 -0.89 18.95 -9.89
CA ARG A 18 -2.27 18.67 -10.33
C ARG A 18 -3.16 18.11 -9.21
N TYR A 19 -2.58 17.47 -8.23
CA TYR A 19 -3.31 16.67 -7.23
C TYR A 19 -3.22 17.25 -5.82
N LEU A 20 -2.11 17.95 -5.51
CA LEU A 20 -1.77 18.43 -4.18
C LEU A 20 -2.89 19.23 -3.52
N LYS A 21 -3.60 20.07 -4.29
CA LYS A 21 -4.70 20.88 -3.77
C LYS A 21 -5.79 20.02 -3.11
N LYS A 22 -6.26 19.00 -3.80
CA LYS A 22 -7.32 18.10 -3.30
C LYS A 22 -6.87 17.36 -2.04
N CYS A 23 -5.63 16.90 -2.02
CA CYS A 23 -5.01 16.26 -0.86
C CYS A 23 -5.05 17.20 0.35
N VAL A 24 -4.44 18.38 0.25
CA VAL A 24 -4.33 19.33 1.36
C VAL A 24 -5.71 19.82 1.84
N GLU A 25 -6.63 20.14 0.93
CA GLU A 25 -8.00 20.53 1.28
C GLU A 25 -8.72 19.44 2.08
N SER A 26 -8.51 18.14 1.75
CA SER A 26 -9.10 17.04 2.51
C SER A 26 -8.55 16.90 3.93
N LEU A 27 -7.28 17.30 4.14
CA LEU A 27 -6.65 17.32 5.46
C LEU A 27 -7.06 18.55 6.28
N CYS A 28 -7.13 19.71 5.67
CA CYS A 28 -7.64 20.92 6.32
C CYS A 28 -9.10 20.77 6.77
N GLY A 29 -9.89 20.00 6.00
CA GLY A 29 -11.31 19.70 6.24
C GLY A 29 -11.59 18.63 7.29
N GLN A 30 -10.58 18.03 7.92
CA GLN A 30 -10.80 16.96 8.91
C GLN A 30 -11.63 17.43 10.12
N THR A 31 -12.51 16.54 10.61
CA THR A 31 -13.32 16.78 11.81
C THR A 31 -12.47 16.81 13.08
N PHE A 32 -11.43 16.00 13.16
CA PHE A 32 -10.41 16.09 14.21
C PHE A 32 -9.58 17.36 14.04
N LYS A 33 -9.61 18.28 15.01
CA LYS A 33 -9.06 19.63 14.83
C LYS A 33 -7.61 19.80 15.27
N ASN A 34 -7.16 19.02 16.25
CA ASN A 34 -5.80 19.16 16.80
C ASN A 34 -4.78 18.42 15.91
N LEU A 35 -4.55 18.96 14.71
CA LEU A 35 -3.66 18.42 13.69
C LEU A 35 -2.49 19.36 13.44
N GLU A 36 -1.31 18.80 13.15
CA GLU A 36 -0.27 19.45 12.35
C GLU A 36 -0.14 18.71 11.02
N ILE A 37 -0.05 19.41 9.92
CA ILE A 37 0.09 18.88 8.57
C ILE A 37 1.50 19.23 8.10
N ILE A 38 2.34 18.23 7.86
CA ILE A 38 3.74 18.43 7.49
C ILE A 38 3.87 18.08 6.00
N LEU A 39 3.94 19.10 5.15
CA LEU A 39 4.22 18.96 3.73
C LEU A 39 5.72 18.87 3.53
N VAL A 40 6.21 17.76 3.02
CA VAL A 40 7.65 17.55 2.78
C VAL A 40 7.90 17.58 1.28
N ASP A 41 8.27 18.74 0.75
CA ASP A 41 8.68 18.88 -0.64
C ASP A 41 10.06 18.27 -0.84
N ASP A 42 10.11 17.17 -1.58
CA ASP A 42 11.32 16.40 -1.88
C ASP A 42 12.01 16.90 -3.15
N GLY A 43 12.14 18.22 -3.29
CA GLY A 43 12.81 18.90 -4.40
C GLY A 43 12.01 18.88 -5.70
N SER A 44 10.73 19.23 -5.63
CA SER A 44 9.84 19.34 -6.80
C SER A 44 10.35 20.35 -7.80
N LYS A 45 10.11 20.08 -9.08
CA LYS A 45 10.49 20.96 -10.21
C LYS A 45 9.29 21.60 -10.91
N ASP A 46 8.09 21.22 -10.49
CA ASP A 46 6.83 21.85 -10.87
C ASP A 46 6.39 22.86 -9.80
N LYS A 47 5.14 23.30 -9.83
CA LYS A 47 4.61 24.27 -8.87
C LYS A 47 4.32 23.71 -7.48
N SER A 48 4.59 22.44 -7.22
CA SER A 48 4.25 21.79 -5.94
C SER A 48 4.91 22.49 -4.74
N ALA A 49 6.20 22.92 -4.87
CA ALA A 49 6.91 23.62 -3.82
C ALA A 49 6.25 24.95 -3.46
N GLU A 50 5.93 25.78 -4.49
CA GLU A 50 5.25 27.07 -4.30
C GLU A 50 3.87 26.88 -3.66
N MET A 51 3.11 25.86 -4.10
CA MET A 51 1.81 25.53 -3.53
C MET A 51 1.90 25.13 -2.05
N CYS A 52 2.94 24.41 -1.64
CA CYS A 52 3.15 24.09 -0.22
C CYS A 52 3.26 25.37 0.62
N ASP A 53 4.05 26.34 0.17
CA ASP A 53 4.21 27.63 0.86
C ASP A 53 2.91 28.45 0.89
N GLU A 54 2.13 28.40 -0.17
CA GLU A 54 0.82 29.04 -0.24
C GLU A 54 -0.15 28.43 0.79
N PHE A 55 -0.22 27.10 0.88
CA PHE A 55 -1.05 26.42 1.88
C PHE A 55 -0.62 26.74 3.31
N ALA A 56 0.67 26.84 3.60
CA ALA A 56 1.17 27.20 4.93
C ALA A 56 0.80 28.62 5.33
N LYS A 57 0.64 29.54 4.37
CA LYS A 57 0.14 30.91 4.63
C LYS A 57 -1.36 30.93 4.93
N LEU A 58 -2.13 29.98 4.40
CA LEU A 58 -3.59 29.92 4.53
C LEU A 58 -4.04 29.18 5.80
N ASP A 59 -3.29 28.18 6.26
CA ASP A 59 -3.63 27.36 7.43
C ASP A 59 -2.41 27.21 8.35
N SER A 60 -2.47 27.78 9.54
CA SER A 60 -1.38 27.77 10.53
C SER A 60 -1.02 26.37 11.05
N ARG A 61 -1.83 25.36 10.80
CA ARG A 61 -1.53 23.96 11.13
C ARG A 61 -0.56 23.32 10.15
N ILE A 62 -0.32 23.95 8.99
CA ILE A 62 0.57 23.45 7.93
C ILE A 62 1.99 23.92 8.19
N ARG A 63 2.92 22.97 8.16
CA ARG A 63 4.37 23.21 8.20
C ARG A 63 4.98 22.65 6.92
N VAL A 64 5.95 23.35 6.35
CA VAL A 64 6.62 22.93 5.11
C VAL A 64 8.09 22.64 5.38
N ILE A 65 8.59 21.58 4.76
CA ILE A 65 10.02 21.30 4.63
C ILE A 65 10.33 21.22 3.14
N HIS A 66 11.30 22.02 2.68
CA HIS A 66 11.93 21.84 1.38
C HIS A 66 13.26 21.14 1.54
N LYS A 67 13.50 20.09 0.77
CA LYS A 67 14.77 19.35 0.80
C LYS A 67 15.19 18.92 -0.60
N GLU A 68 16.45 18.58 -0.77
CA GLU A 68 16.92 17.92 -1.99
C GLU A 68 16.26 16.57 -2.17
N ASN A 69 15.98 16.20 -3.42
CA ASN A 69 15.32 14.95 -3.74
C ASN A 69 16.11 13.74 -3.19
N GLY A 70 15.48 13.00 -2.33
CA GLY A 70 15.99 11.77 -1.72
C GLY A 70 15.02 10.60 -1.82
N GLY A 71 13.87 10.80 -2.50
CA GLY A 71 12.81 9.80 -2.69
C GLY A 71 11.83 9.71 -1.51
N LEU A 72 10.76 8.95 -1.74
CA LEU A 72 9.59 8.84 -0.85
C LEU A 72 9.94 8.51 0.60
N SER A 73 10.85 7.54 0.80
CA SER A 73 11.34 7.17 2.14
C SER A 73 12.01 8.33 2.86
N SER A 74 12.84 9.09 2.12
CA SER A 74 13.55 10.25 2.66
C SER A 74 12.60 11.35 3.08
N ALA A 75 11.58 11.63 2.26
CA ALA A 75 10.54 12.62 2.58
C ALA A 75 9.73 12.22 3.81
N ARG A 76 9.24 10.95 3.88
CA ARG A 76 8.53 10.46 5.05
C ARG A 76 9.38 10.52 6.33
N ASN A 77 10.65 10.11 6.26
CA ASN A 77 11.56 10.13 7.40
C ASN A 77 11.81 11.58 7.89
N ALA A 78 12.02 12.53 6.98
CA ALA A 78 12.16 13.95 7.35
C ALA A 78 10.91 14.48 8.05
N GLY A 79 9.71 14.08 7.62
CA GLY A 79 8.47 14.41 8.31
C GLY A 79 8.38 13.79 9.70
N ILE A 80 8.78 12.52 9.87
CA ILE A 80 8.81 11.83 11.18
C ILE A 80 9.73 12.58 12.15
N ASP A 81 10.90 13.04 11.68
CA ASP A 81 11.91 13.66 12.53
C ASP A 81 11.44 14.98 13.16
N ILE A 82 10.56 15.73 12.48
CA ILE A 82 10.02 17.00 12.99
C ILE A 82 8.60 16.91 13.55
N ALA A 83 7.94 15.77 13.40
CA ALA A 83 6.59 15.56 13.90
C ALA A 83 6.54 15.78 15.42
N SER A 84 5.62 16.64 15.90
CA SER A 84 5.44 16.96 17.33
C SER A 84 4.25 16.22 17.97
N GLY A 85 3.36 15.67 17.15
CA GLY A 85 2.19 14.92 17.61
C GLY A 85 2.53 13.63 18.35
N THR A 86 1.61 13.17 19.19
CA THR A 86 1.69 11.86 19.85
C THR A 86 1.27 10.72 18.95
N TYR A 87 0.65 11.06 17.82
CA TYR A 87 0.28 10.12 16.75
C TYR A 87 0.79 10.62 15.40
N ILE A 88 1.08 9.70 14.50
CA ILE A 88 1.55 9.98 13.14
C ILE A 88 0.64 9.29 12.14
N GLY A 89 0.17 10.04 11.16
CA GLY A 89 -0.47 9.55 9.93
C GLY A 89 0.36 9.91 8.70
N PHE A 90 0.23 9.14 7.63
CA PHE A 90 0.80 9.45 6.33
C PHE A 90 -0.32 9.55 5.31
N VAL A 91 -0.19 10.51 4.39
CA VAL A 91 -1.10 10.65 3.24
C VAL A 91 -0.25 10.94 2.01
N ASP A 92 -0.43 10.17 0.95
CA ASP A 92 0.26 10.40 -0.31
C ASP A 92 -0.35 11.63 -1.01
N SER A 93 0.48 12.49 -1.56
CA SER A 93 0.09 13.84 -2.03
C SER A 93 -0.81 13.86 -3.26
N ASP A 94 -1.02 12.73 -3.91
CA ASP A 94 -1.96 12.52 -5.02
C ASP A 94 -3.30 11.92 -4.58
N ASP A 95 -3.43 11.50 -3.31
CA ASP A 95 -4.61 10.90 -2.72
C ASP A 95 -5.42 11.90 -1.88
N TRP A 96 -6.57 11.48 -1.33
CA TRP A 96 -7.35 12.28 -0.39
C TRP A 96 -8.08 11.41 0.63
N CYS A 97 -8.57 12.04 1.70
CA CYS A 97 -9.18 11.37 2.83
C CYS A 97 -10.65 11.77 3.03
N ASP A 98 -11.45 10.87 3.60
CA ASP A 98 -12.73 11.23 4.20
C ASP A 98 -12.53 12.23 5.35
N SER A 99 -13.44 13.16 5.52
CA SER A 99 -13.35 14.20 6.56
C SER A 99 -13.30 13.66 8.00
N LYS A 100 -13.73 12.42 8.23
CA LYS A 100 -13.74 11.75 9.53
C LYS A 100 -12.61 10.76 9.72
N MET A 101 -11.65 10.67 8.77
CA MET A 101 -10.65 9.62 8.81
C MET A 101 -9.84 9.62 10.10
N PHE A 102 -9.22 10.74 10.44
CA PHE A 102 -8.35 10.81 11.62
C PHE A 102 -9.12 10.78 12.95
N GLU A 103 -10.36 11.28 12.99
CA GLU A 103 -11.25 11.15 14.14
C GLU A 103 -11.56 9.67 14.43
N LYS A 104 -12.05 8.92 13.44
CA LYS A 104 -12.41 7.50 13.61
C LYS A 104 -11.21 6.61 13.91
N LEU A 105 -10.08 6.85 13.24
CA LEU A 105 -8.85 6.11 13.52
C LEU A 105 -8.37 6.36 14.95
N PHE A 106 -8.40 7.62 15.41
CA PHE A 106 -8.02 7.98 16.76
C PHE A 106 -8.95 7.38 17.82
N GLU A 107 -10.26 7.52 17.66
CA GLU A 107 -11.25 6.94 18.57
C GLU A 107 -11.03 5.43 18.73
N SER A 108 -10.82 4.71 17.62
CA SER A 108 -10.56 3.26 17.65
C SER A 108 -9.26 2.90 18.36
N LEU A 109 -8.20 3.73 18.23
CA LEU A 109 -6.96 3.53 18.98
C LEU A 109 -7.17 3.62 20.48
N ILE A 110 -7.93 4.64 20.92
CA ILE A 110 -8.18 4.88 22.35
C ILE A 110 -9.08 3.77 22.92
N GLU A 111 -10.21 3.48 22.24
CA GLU A 111 -11.17 2.46 22.70
C GLU A 111 -10.53 1.08 22.86
N THR A 112 -9.72 0.68 21.90
CA THR A 112 -9.12 -0.66 21.88
C THR A 112 -7.74 -0.74 22.56
N LYS A 113 -7.18 0.42 22.97
CA LYS A 113 -5.81 0.55 23.49
C LYS A 113 -4.80 -0.03 22.48
N SER A 114 -5.02 0.22 21.20
CA SER A 114 -4.14 -0.24 20.13
C SER A 114 -3.04 0.79 19.83
N SER A 115 -2.01 0.37 19.09
CA SER A 115 -0.89 1.24 18.70
C SER A 115 -0.97 1.63 17.22
N ILE A 116 -1.70 0.87 16.40
CA ILE A 116 -1.97 1.15 14.99
C ILE A 116 -3.46 0.98 14.73
N ALA A 117 -4.10 1.94 14.07
CA ALA A 117 -5.43 1.83 13.51
C ALA A 117 -5.37 1.85 11.99
N VAL A 118 -6.19 1.02 11.33
CA VAL A 118 -6.18 0.82 9.87
C VAL A 118 -7.59 0.95 9.33
N CYS A 119 -7.81 1.80 8.31
CA CYS A 119 -9.10 1.90 7.63
C CYS A 119 -9.09 1.28 6.23
N GLY A 120 -10.27 1.11 5.65
CA GLY A 120 -10.45 0.67 4.27
C GLY A 120 -10.03 1.72 3.25
N VAL A 121 -9.79 1.26 2.02
CA VAL A 121 -9.33 2.05 0.87
C VAL A 121 -10.25 1.85 -0.32
N ALA A 122 -10.74 2.93 -0.92
CA ALA A 122 -11.41 2.94 -2.21
C ALA A 122 -10.50 3.52 -3.29
N ARG A 123 -10.66 3.05 -4.51
CA ARG A 123 -9.87 3.45 -5.67
C ARG A 123 -10.72 4.29 -6.63
N PHE A 124 -10.15 5.38 -7.12
CA PHE A 124 -10.78 6.31 -8.06
C PHE A 124 -9.88 6.53 -9.28
N ASP A 125 -10.47 6.89 -10.42
CA ASP A 125 -9.73 7.33 -11.60
C ASP A 125 -9.43 8.85 -11.56
N GLU A 126 -8.67 9.32 -12.54
CA GLU A 126 -8.30 10.75 -12.67
C GLU A 126 -9.51 11.67 -12.93
N ASN A 127 -10.65 11.13 -13.36
CA ASN A 127 -11.90 11.88 -13.54
C ASN A 127 -12.74 11.91 -12.25
N GLY A 128 -12.28 11.28 -11.17
CA GLY A 128 -12.99 11.17 -9.90
C GLY A 128 -14.06 10.08 -9.86
N ASN A 129 -14.11 9.18 -10.84
CA ASN A 129 -15.05 8.08 -10.84
C ASN A 129 -14.55 6.96 -9.94
N PHE A 130 -15.46 6.37 -9.15
CA PHE A 130 -15.18 5.19 -8.34
C PHE A 130 -14.85 3.99 -9.23
N ILE A 131 -13.74 3.31 -8.95
CA ILE A 131 -13.33 2.09 -9.66
C ILE A 131 -13.72 0.84 -8.86
N ASN A 132 -13.25 0.73 -7.61
CA ASN A 132 -13.49 -0.41 -6.74
C ASN A 132 -13.07 -0.12 -5.30
N VAL A 133 -13.49 -0.99 -4.38
CA VAL A 133 -12.89 -1.07 -3.04
C VAL A 133 -11.60 -1.89 -3.15
N GLU A 134 -10.47 -1.27 -2.82
CA GLU A 134 -9.16 -1.91 -2.90
C GLU A 134 -8.89 -2.78 -1.67
N ASN A 135 -9.25 -2.24 -0.49
CA ASN A 135 -9.18 -2.94 0.78
C ASN A 135 -10.32 -2.54 1.69
N SER A 136 -10.89 -3.49 2.43
CA SER A 136 -11.91 -3.25 3.47
C SER A 136 -11.92 -4.39 4.49
N PHE A 137 -12.44 -4.08 5.67
CA PHE A 137 -12.63 -5.04 6.75
C PHE A 137 -14.15 -5.25 6.99
N ALA A 138 -14.52 -6.46 7.40
CA ALA A 138 -15.95 -6.80 7.60
C ALA A 138 -16.58 -6.10 8.81
N LYS A 139 -15.74 -5.78 9.81
CA LYS A 139 -16.15 -5.12 11.07
C LYS A 139 -14.97 -4.42 11.69
N ASN A 140 -15.25 -3.55 12.66
CA ASN A 140 -14.22 -2.99 13.53
C ASN A 140 -13.76 -4.09 14.51
N GLU A 141 -12.47 -4.39 14.54
CA GLU A 141 -11.93 -5.37 15.47
C GLU A 141 -10.47 -5.13 15.81
N LYS A 142 -10.11 -5.39 17.06
CA LYS A 142 -8.71 -5.49 17.47
C LYS A 142 -8.20 -6.87 17.06
N LEU A 143 -7.15 -6.89 16.24
CA LEU A 143 -6.55 -8.14 15.78
C LEU A 143 -5.72 -8.78 16.90
N SER A 144 -5.80 -10.11 17.03
CA SER A 144 -4.77 -10.85 17.77
C SER A 144 -3.45 -10.78 17.00
N PRO A 145 -2.29 -10.97 17.67
CA PRO A 145 -0.98 -11.01 16.99
C PRO A 145 -0.97 -12.00 15.83
N GLU A 146 -1.53 -13.18 16.02
CA GLU A 146 -1.63 -14.21 14.98
C GLU A 146 -2.48 -13.74 13.78
N GLN A 147 -3.62 -13.10 14.03
CA GLN A 147 -4.47 -12.54 12.97
C GLN A 147 -3.73 -11.45 12.19
N ALA A 148 -3.01 -10.56 12.88
CA ALA A 148 -2.23 -9.49 12.25
C ALA A 148 -1.15 -10.06 11.32
N ILE A 149 -0.41 -11.09 11.76
CA ILE A 149 0.58 -11.78 10.93
C ILE A 149 -0.08 -12.44 9.71
N ARG A 150 -1.19 -13.17 9.90
CA ARG A 150 -1.91 -13.81 8.79
C ARG A 150 -2.41 -12.80 7.76
N TYR A 151 -3.00 -11.70 8.22
CA TYR A 151 -3.55 -10.65 7.36
C TYR A 151 -2.47 -9.92 6.57
N PHE A 152 -1.32 -9.68 7.20
CA PHE A 152 -0.17 -9.09 6.51
C PHE A 152 0.46 -10.06 5.51
N PHE A 153 0.67 -11.32 5.87
CA PHE A 153 1.32 -12.32 5.04
C PHE A 153 0.49 -12.75 3.82
N ASP A 154 -0.85 -12.69 3.89
CA ASP A 154 -1.67 -12.98 2.72
C ASP A 154 -1.61 -11.86 1.64
N GLY A 155 -1.04 -10.72 1.99
CA GLY A 155 -0.80 -9.57 1.11
C GLY A 155 -2.07 -8.88 0.59
N LYS A 156 -3.25 -9.24 1.13
CA LYS A 156 -4.55 -8.71 0.72
C LYS A 156 -5.35 -8.15 1.89
N SER A 157 -5.43 -8.89 2.99
CA SER A 157 -6.33 -8.56 4.10
C SER A 157 -5.88 -7.32 4.85
N MET A 158 -4.57 -7.12 5.02
CA MET A 158 -3.99 -5.90 5.58
C MET A 158 -2.76 -5.50 4.76
N PRO A 159 -2.91 -4.65 3.74
CA PRO A 159 -1.80 -4.16 2.94
C PRO A 159 -0.78 -3.38 3.77
N ALA A 160 0.48 -3.41 3.33
CA ALA A 160 1.59 -2.73 3.99
C ALA A 160 1.53 -1.20 3.92
N TRP A 161 0.67 -0.62 3.07
CA TRP A 161 0.63 0.82 2.80
C TRP A 161 0.69 1.65 4.06
N ALA A 162 1.51 2.69 4.07
CA ALA A 162 1.64 3.58 5.21
C ALA A 162 0.41 4.51 5.37
N CYS A 163 -0.27 4.81 4.26
CA CYS A 163 -1.17 5.96 4.14
C CYS A 163 -2.58 5.77 4.75
N ASN A 164 -3.13 4.58 4.86
CA ASN A 164 -4.47 4.36 5.41
C ASN A 164 -4.47 4.03 6.91
N LYS A 165 -3.51 4.59 7.65
CA LYS A 165 -3.25 4.21 9.04
C LYS A 165 -2.96 5.41 9.93
N LEU A 166 -3.23 5.23 11.21
CA LEU A 166 -2.77 6.11 12.29
C LEU A 166 -1.92 5.29 13.26
N TYR A 167 -0.75 5.81 13.59
CA TYR A 167 0.26 5.16 14.41
C TYR A 167 0.52 5.94 15.68
N LYS A 168 0.77 5.28 16.81
CA LYS A 168 1.43 5.94 17.94
C LYS A 168 2.83 6.37 17.53
N LYS A 169 3.22 7.60 17.85
CA LYS A 169 4.54 8.15 17.51
C LYS A 169 5.70 7.32 18.07
N GLU A 170 5.53 6.71 19.24
CA GLU A 170 6.55 5.89 19.87
C GLU A 170 7.08 4.75 18.99
N LEU A 171 6.26 4.22 18.08
CA LEU A 171 6.67 3.19 17.11
C LEU A 171 7.76 3.68 16.16
N TRP A 172 7.85 5.00 15.96
CA TRP A 172 8.81 5.64 15.05
C TRP A 172 10.11 6.08 15.75
N ASN A 173 10.27 5.85 17.06
CA ASN A 173 11.50 6.19 17.76
C ASN A 173 12.70 5.38 17.24
N THR A 174 12.48 4.14 16.85
CA THR A 174 13.51 3.22 16.32
C THR A 174 13.26 2.79 14.88
N MET A 175 12.10 3.15 14.31
CA MET A 175 11.72 2.74 12.96
C MET A 175 11.87 3.89 11.97
N ARG A 176 12.41 3.57 10.78
CA ARG A 176 12.46 4.47 9.63
C ARG A 176 12.20 3.70 8.34
N PHE A 177 11.66 4.39 7.35
CA PHE A 177 11.56 3.85 6.00
C PHE A 177 12.95 3.67 5.40
N PRO A 178 13.28 2.49 4.83
CA PRO A 178 14.58 2.25 4.22
C PRO A 178 14.75 3.11 2.95
N LEU A 179 15.91 3.78 2.85
CA LEU A 179 16.22 4.67 1.73
C LEU A 179 16.57 3.91 0.44
N GLY A 180 16.36 4.57 -0.71
CA GLY A 180 16.88 4.14 -2.01
C GLY A 180 16.21 2.91 -2.61
N ARG A 181 15.02 2.52 -2.12
CA ARG A 181 14.28 1.38 -2.68
C ARG A 181 12.77 1.63 -2.70
N PRO A 182 12.03 1.05 -3.66
CA PRO A 182 10.57 1.04 -3.67
C PRO A 182 10.01 0.01 -2.68
N PHE A 183 8.70 0.10 -2.40
CA PHE A 183 7.97 -0.78 -1.48
C PHE A 183 8.56 -0.76 -0.07
N GLU A 184 8.98 0.40 0.36
CA GLU A 184 9.62 0.71 1.64
C GLU A 184 8.71 0.50 2.84
N ASP A 185 7.41 0.51 2.62
CA ASP A 185 6.37 0.26 3.62
C ASP A 185 6.26 -1.21 4.04
N VAL A 186 6.59 -2.15 3.13
CA VAL A 186 6.51 -3.59 3.40
C VAL A 186 7.41 -4.03 4.57
N PRO A 187 8.72 -3.73 4.59
CA PRO A 187 9.57 -4.11 5.72
C PRO A 187 9.22 -3.38 7.02
N VAL A 188 8.75 -2.14 6.97
CA VAL A 188 8.30 -1.39 8.15
C VAL A 188 7.08 -2.05 8.75
N MET A 189 6.04 -2.31 7.96
CA MET A 189 4.82 -2.94 8.45
C MET A 189 5.07 -4.38 8.92
N ARG A 190 5.93 -5.14 8.22
CA ARG A 190 6.37 -6.47 8.67
C ARG A 190 6.96 -6.42 10.07
N GLN A 191 7.84 -5.46 10.34
CA GLN A 191 8.47 -5.36 11.65
C GLN A 191 7.45 -5.02 12.74
N PHE A 192 6.51 -4.11 12.50
CA PHE A 192 5.44 -3.83 13.47
C PHE A 192 4.60 -5.07 13.76
N VAL A 193 4.23 -5.84 12.74
CA VAL A 193 3.43 -7.06 12.90
C VAL A 193 4.20 -8.14 13.66
N LEU A 194 5.50 -8.33 13.37
CA LEU A 194 6.34 -9.35 14.02
C LEU A 194 6.72 -8.99 15.46
N GLN A 195 6.69 -7.70 15.82
CA GLN A 195 6.86 -7.22 17.19
C GLN A 195 5.55 -7.28 18.02
N GLU A 196 4.52 -7.94 17.47
CA GLU A 196 3.20 -8.06 18.10
C GLU A 196 2.55 -6.72 18.44
N THR A 197 2.86 -5.69 17.65
CA THR A 197 2.25 -4.37 17.80
C THR A 197 0.73 -4.49 17.71
N SER A 198 0.02 -3.93 18.70
CA SER A 198 -1.43 -4.01 18.75
C SER A 198 -2.09 -3.21 17.62
N ILE A 199 -2.92 -3.87 16.82
CA ILE A 199 -3.55 -3.31 15.62
C ILE A 199 -5.07 -3.42 15.75
N VAL A 200 -5.79 -2.33 15.44
CA VAL A 200 -7.23 -2.31 15.24
C VAL A 200 -7.54 -2.00 13.79
N VAL A 201 -8.50 -2.71 13.21
CA VAL A 201 -8.99 -2.46 11.85
C VAL A 201 -10.41 -1.93 11.88
N LEU A 202 -10.74 -1.00 10.98
CA LEU A 202 -12.04 -0.37 10.84
C LEU A 202 -12.72 -0.85 9.55
N SER A 203 -14.02 -1.10 9.60
CA SER A 203 -14.82 -1.43 8.42
C SER A 203 -15.07 -0.23 7.50
N ASP A 204 -14.89 0.98 8.02
CA ASP A 204 -15.06 2.22 7.25
C ASP A 204 -14.00 2.36 6.16
N ILE A 205 -14.43 2.82 4.99
CA ILE A 205 -13.56 3.18 3.86
C ILE A 205 -13.33 4.69 3.95
N LEU A 206 -12.13 5.10 4.39
CA LEU A 206 -11.82 6.49 4.72
C LEU A 206 -10.63 7.05 3.95
N TYR A 207 -9.93 6.23 3.19
CA TYR A 207 -8.81 6.62 2.34
C TYR A 207 -9.18 6.42 0.87
N TYR A 208 -8.90 7.40 0.03
CA TYR A 208 -9.26 7.43 -1.38
C TYR A 208 -8.01 7.51 -2.24
N TYR A 209 -7.66 6.38 -2.84
CA TYR A 209 -6.48 6.20 -3.68
C TYR A 209 -6.76 6.63 -5.13
N LEU A 210 -5.91 7.50 -5.69
CA LEU A 210 -5.99 7.92 -7.09
C LEU A 210 -5.20 6.99 -8.00
N ALA A 211 -5.90 6.29 -8.90
CA ALA A 211 -5.28 5.43 -9.89
C ALA A 211 -4.77 6.24 -11.08
N ARG A 212 -3.47 6.52 -11.11
CA ARG A 212 -2.81 7.20 -12.23
C ARG A 212 -2.02 6.22 -13.08
N THR A 213 -1.89 6.51 -14.37
CA THR A 213 -1.08 5.71 -15.31
C THR A 213 0.41 5.90 -15.11
N ASP A 214 0.84 7.05 -14.57
CA ASP A 214 2.23 7.44 -14.29
C ASP A 214 2.67 7.16 -12.84
N SER A 215 1.79 6.58 -12.01
CA SER A 215 2.15 6.21 -10.64
C SER A 215 3.12 5.02 -10.59
N ILE A 216 3.88 4.90 -9.49
CA ILE A 216 4.82 3.79 -9.25
C ILE A 216 4.12 2.43 -9.42
N SER A 217 2.89 2.30 -8.93
CA SER A 217 2.08 1.06 -9.02
C SER A 217 1.36 0.90 -10.36
N GLY A 218 1.10 1.99 -11.10
CA GLY A 218 0.42 2.02 -12.39
C GLY A 218 1.33 1.73 -13.58
N CYS A 219 2.62 1.97 -13.45
CA CYS A 219 3.60 1.82 -14.53
C CYS A 219 3.78 0.35 -14.99
N GLN A 220 4.45 0.17 -16.13
CA GLN A 220 4.87 -1.16 -16.58
C GLN A 220 5.85 -1.79 -15.57
N ILE A 221 5.78 -3.12 -15.44
CA ILE A 221 6.73 -3.86 -14.59
C ILE A 221 8.16 -3.60 -15.08
N ASN A 222 9.01 -3.18 -14.15
CA ASN A 222 10.43 -2.95 -14.35
C ASN A 222 11.25 -3.61 -13.22
N SER A 223 12.54 -3.42 -13.19
CA SER A 223 13.43 -4.00 -12.17
C SER A 223 13.05 -3.65 -10.73
N ASN A 224 12.40 -2.50 -10.51
CA ASN A 224 11.96 -2.07 -9.17
C ASN A 224 10.93 -3.03 -8.55
N PHE A 225 10.07 -3.65 -9.37
CA PHE A 225 9.09 -4.63 -8.88
C PHE A 225 9.74 -5.90 -8.32
N TRP A 226 11.02 -6.17 -8.64
CA TRP A 226 11.77 -7.27 -8.03
C TRP A 226 12.05 -7.06 -6.55
N TRP A 227 12.04 -5.82 -6.06
CA TRP A 227 12.10 -5.55 -4.63
C TRP A 227 10.87 -6.11 -3.90
N LEU A 228 9.67 -5.95 -4.48
CA LEU A 228 8.45 -6.54 -3.90
C LEU A 228 8.52 -8.08 -3.86
N MET A 229 9.11 -8.69 -4.90
CA MET A 229 9.34 -10.14 -4.91
C MET A 229 10.20 -10.57 -3.72
N LYS A 230 11.34 -9.91 -3.51
CA LYS A 230 12.25 -10.18 -2.37
C LYS A 230 11.57 -10.00 -1.02
N GLU A 231 10.71 -8.98 -0.87
CA GLU A 231 9.98 -8.78 0.38
C GLU A 231 8.96 -9.89 0.66
N VAL A 232 8.31 -10.40 -0.38
CA VAL A 232 7.37 -11.52 -0.24
C VAL A 232 8.10 -12.85 -0.01
N GLU A 233 9.25 -13.07 -0.65
CA GLU A 233 10.14 -14.21 -0.38
C GLU A 233 10.66 -14.19 1.06
N GLU A 234 11.01 -13.01 1.58
CA GLU A 234 11.41 -12.85 2.98
C GLU A 234 10.27 -13.24 3.93
N ASN A 235 9.01 -12.92 3.61
CA ASN A 235 7.87 -13.38 4.40
C ASN A 235 7.73 -14.91 4.39
N VAL A 236 8.03 -15.57 3.26
CA VAL A 236 8.05 -17.05 3.16
C VAL A 236 9.17 -17.59 4.06
N ARG A 237 10.38 -17.03 3.99
CA ARG A 237 11.51 -17.43 4.81
C ARG A 237 11.19 -17.31 6.31
N ILE A 238 10.62 -16.18 6.72
CA ILE A 238 10.22 -15.95 8.12
C ILE A 238 9.17 -16.97 8.57
N SER A 239 8.15 -17.27 7.73
CA SER A 239 7.16 -18.30 8.07
C SER A 239 7.82 -19.64 8.34
N THR A 240 8.75 -20.06 7.49
CA THR A 240 9.42 -21.35 7.59
C THR A 240 10.40 -21.41 8.77
N GLU A 241 11.30 -20.41 8.89
CA GLU A 241 12.40 -20.44 9.84
C GLU A 241 12.00 -20.00 11.25
N CYS A 242 11.11 -19.01 11.39
CA CYS A 242 10.75 -18.44 12.69
C CYS A 242 9.44 -19.02 13.25
N TYR A 243 8.55 -19.53 12.39
CA TYR A 243 7.22 -20.01 12.79
C TYR A 243 6.95 -21.47 12.37
N ASN A 244 7.98 -22.24 12.03
CA ASN A 244 7.87 -23.66 11.65
C ASN A 244 6.79 -23.92 10.57
N GLY A 245 6.64 -22.98 9.61
CA GLY A 245 5.68 -23.10 8.52
C GLY A 245 4.22 -22.80 8.89
N LEU A 246 3.94 -22.24 10.06
CA LEU A 246 2.58 -21.94 10.54
C LEU A 246 1.80 -21.03 9.57
N TYR A 247 2.51 -20.16 8.84
CA TYR A 247 1.92 -19.20 7.89
C TYR A 247 2.24 -19.51 6.42
N ASP A 248 2.67 -20.74 6.11
CA ASP A 248 3.06 -21.13 4.75
C ASP A 248 1.92 -21.01 3.72
N LYS A 249 0.66 -21.20 4.16
CA LYS A 249 -0.48 -21.02 3.28
C LYS A 249 -0.62 -19.57 2.81
N GLU A 250 -0.49 -18.64 3.72
CA GLU A 250 -0.60 -17.20 3.48
C GLU A 250 0.57 -16.71 2.62
N THR A 251 1.79 -16.96 3.06
CA THR A 251 3.01 -16.47 2.42
C THR A 251 3.23 -17.08 1.02
N ASN A 252 3.16 -18.39 0.89
CA ASN A 252 3.35 -19.06 -0.40
C ASN A 252 2.21 -18.79 -1.39
N SER A 253 0.95 -18.62 -0.93
CA SER A 253 -0.12 -18.22 -1.84
C SER A 253 -0.03 -16.76 -2.28
N ASN A 254 0.55 -15.88 -1.47
CA ASN A 254 0.86 -14.50 -1.86
C ASN A 254 2.02 -14.47 -2.87
N LEU A 255 3.10 -15.21 -2.64
CA LEU A 255 4.22 -15.34 -3.57
C LEU A 255 3.75 -15.90 -4.92
N LEU A 256 2.93 -16.96 -4.91
CA LEU A 256 2.33 -17.52 -6.13
C LEU A 256 1.51 -16.46 -6.89
N TRP A 257 0.68 -15.70 -6.20
CA TRP A 257 -0.08 -14.63 -6.84
C TRP A 257 0.84 -13.58 -7.47
N LEU A 258 1.90 -13.20 -6.80
CA LEU A 258 2.84 -12.20 -7.28
C LEU A 258 3.58 -12.70 -8.53
N CYS A 259 4.07 -13.94 -8.52
CA CYS A 259 4.68 -14.58 -9.68
C CYS A 259 3.73 -14.62 -10.89
N PHE A 260 2.47 -15.02 -10.67
CA PHE A 260 1.45 -15.06 -11.72
C PHE A 260 1.11 -13.65 -12.23
N HIS A 261 0.98 -12.67 -11.34
CA HIS A 261 0.70 -11.29 -11.68
C HIS A 261 1.82 -10.66 -12.52
N PHE A 262 3.08 -10.86 -12.14
CA PHE A 262 4.24 -10.36 -12.88
C PHE A 262 4.37 -11.03 -14.24
N LEU A 263 4.27 -12.35 -14.28
CA LEU A 263 4.31 -13.10 -15.53
C LEU A 263 3.25 -12.61 -16.52
N ARG A 264 2.03 -12.42 -16.04
CA ARG A 264 0.94 -11.86 -16.85
C ARG A 264 1.29 -10.46 -17.37
N LYS A 265 1.69 -9.53 -16.49
CA LYS A 265 2.02 -8.16 -16.90
C LYS A 265 3.19 -8.08 -17.88
N ILE A 266 4.20 -8.93 -17.71
CA ILE A 266 5.36 -9.00 -18.63
C ILE A 266 4.88 -9.42 -20.03
N ILE A 267 4.07 -10.46 -20.12
CA ILE A 267 3.62 -11.02 -21.41
C ILE A 267 2.57 -10.12 -22.07
N THR A 268 1.54 -9.69 -21.34
CA THR A 268 0.45 -8.90 -21.93
C THR A 268 0.86 -7.45 -22.19
N GLY A 269 1.82 -6.92 -21.43
CA GLY A 269 2.41 -5.59 -21.63
C GLY A 269 3.53 -5.56 -22.67
N ASN A 270 3.87 -6.72 -23.27
CA ASN A 270 4.99 -6.89 -24.21
C ASN A 270 6.32 -6.27 -23.70
N ASN A 271 6.58 -6.44 -22.40
CA ASN A 271 7.77 -5.89 -21.76
C ASN A 271 8.98 -6.82 -22.01
N ARG A 272 9.64 -6.61 -23.16
CA ARG A 272 10.73 -7.47 -23.66
C ARG A 272 11.95 -7.50 -22.73
N ASP A 273 12.27 -6.38 -22.06
CA ASP A 273 13.40 -6.27 -21.15
C ASP A 273 13.28 -7.22 -19.96
N MET A 274 12.06 -7.60 -19.61
CA MET A 274 11.75 -8.51 -18.51
C MET A 274 11.57 -9.97 -18.94
N PHE A 275 11.66 -10.31 -20.23
CA PHE A 275 11.46 -11.67 -20.73
C PHE A 275 12.45 -12.69 -20.14
N GLY A 276 13.67 -12.26 -19.83
CA GLY A 276 14.65 -13.09 -19.14
C GLY A 276 14.20 -13.61 -17.76
N LYS A 277 13.18 -12.97 -17.15
CA LYS A 277 12.60 -13.37 -15.86
C LYS A 277 11.47 -14.39 -15.96
N ILE A 278 10.96 -14.66 -17.17
CA ILE A 278 9.85 -15.61 -17.37
C ILE A 278 10.18 -17.03 -16.86
N PRO A 279 11.36 -17.63 -17.13
CA PRO A 279 11.67 -18.97 -16.65
C PRO A 279 11.66 -19.08 -15.12
N GLU A 280 12.18 -18.05 -14.41
CA GLU A 280 12.18 -17.98 -12.96
C GLU A 280 10.75 -17.96 -12.40
N LEU A 281 9.89 -17.07 -12.91
CA LEU A 281 8.49 -16.96 -12.50
C LEU A 281 7.70 -18.24 -12.76
N VAL A 282 7.91 -18.89 -13.91
CA VAL A 282 7.27 -20.16 -14.25
C VAL A 282 7.72 -21.27 -13.32
N SER A 283 9.00 -21.35 -12.99
CA SER A 283 9.55 -22.31 -12.03
C SER A 283 8.89 -22.17 -10.66
N GLU A 284 8.77 -20.93 -10.17
CA GLU A 284 8.12 -20.65 -8.89
C GLU A 284 6.62 -21.02 -8.91
N ILE A 285 5.87 -20.69 -9.97
CA ILE A 285 4.47 -21.09 -10.09
C ILE A 285 4.32 -22.62 -10.03
N ARG A 286 5.25 -23.38 -10.64
CA ARG A 286 5.26 -24.84 -10.59
C ARG A 286 5.55 -25.36 -9.19
N ARG A 287 6.55 -24.81 -8.53
CA ARG A 287 6.91 -25.13 -7.14
C ARG A 287 5.73 -24.90 -6.20
N LEU A 288 5.02 -23.80 -6.39
CA LEU A 288 3.93 -23.34 -5.54
C LEU A 288 2.54 -23.87 -5.94
N LYS A 289 2.44 -24.83 -6.87
CA LYS A 289 1.15 -25.31 -7.41
C LYS A 289 0.13 -25.78 -6.36
N SER A 290 0.58 -26.36 -5.25
CA SER A 290 -0.27 -26.80 -4.15
C SER A 290 -1.01 -25.65 -3.44
N TYR A 291 -0.48 -24.43 -3.54
CA TYR A 291 -1.03 -23.24 -2.91
C TYR A 291 -2.06 -22.50 -3.79
N ILE A 292 -2.27 -22.89 -5.05
CA ILE A 292 -3.25 -22.26 -5.97
C ILE A 292 -4.64 -22.19 -5.33
N ARG A 293 -5.05 -23.22 -4.61
CA ARG A 293 -6.37 -23.30 -3.97
C ARG A 293 -6.53 -22.34 -2.77
N TYR A 294 -5.45 -21.96 -2.13
CA TYR A 294 -5.47 -21.11 -0.94
C TYR A 294 -5.35 -19.62 -1.26
N SER A 295 -4.89 -19.24 -2.46
CA SER A 295 -4.69 -17.83 -2.82
C SER A 295 -6.02 -17.07 -2.86
N ARG A 296 -6.21 -16.12 -1.95
CA ARG A 296 -7.36 -15.21 -1.92
C ARG A 296 -7.31 -14.14 -3.03
N ARG A 297 -6.12 -13.89 -3.60
CA ARG A 297 -5.87 -12.89 -4.65
C ARG A 297 -6.11 -13.42 -6.06
N LEU A 298 -5.96 -14.73 -6.31
CA LEU A 298 -6.25 -15.33 -7.60
C LEU A 298 -7.75 -15.51 -7.79
N LYS A 299 -8.31 -14.88 -8.83
CA LYS A 299 -9.69 -15.08 -9.27
C LYS A 299 -9.85 -16.47 -9.88
N PHE A 300 -11.08 -16.91 -10.13
CA PHE A 300 -11.38 -18.24 -10.67
C PHE A 300 -10.57 -18.56 -11.94
N TRP A 301 -10.60 -17.71 -12.94
CA TRP A 301 -9.86 -17.89 -14.19
C TRP A 301 -8.34 -17.83 -13.99
N ASP A 302 -7.84 -16.98 -13.10
CA ASP A 302 -6.41 -16.91 -12.82
C ASP A 302 -5.91 -18.21 -12.18
N ARG A 303 -6.72 -18.85 -11.32
CA ARG A 303 -6.41 -20.19 -10.76
C ARG A 303 -6.36 -21.25 -11.85
N PHE A 304 -7.28 -21.22 -12.82
CA PHE A 304 -7.28 -22.13 -13.97
C PHE A 304 -6.00 -21.94 -14.81
N PHE A 305 -5.66 -20.71 -15.16
CA PHE A 305 -4.47 -20.40 -15.94
C PHE A 305 -3.16 -20.73 -15.19
N ALA A 306 -3.09 -20.50 -13.90
CA ALA A 306 -1.95 -20.90 -13.08
C ALA A 306 -1.75 -22.42 -13.07
N ARG A 307 -2.86 -23.22 -13.07
CA ARG A 307 -2.79 -24.68 -13.20
C ARG A 307 -2.26 -25.11 -14.57
N LEU A 308 -2.67 -24.47 -15.65
CA LEU A 308 -2.14 -24.76 -16.99
C LEU A 308 -0.64 -24.51 -17.07
N ILE A 309 -0.14 -23.38 -16.52
CA ILE A 309 1.28 -23.08 -16.47
C ILE A 309 2.04 -24.12 -15.64
N SER A 310 1.48 -24.51 -14.49
CA SER A 310 2.08 -25.55 -13.64
C SER A 310 2.07 -26.95 -14.29
N ALA A 311 1.19 -27.19 -15.26
CA ALA A 311 1.14 -28.39 -16.09
C ALA A 311 1.97 -28.26 -17.39
N ASN A 312 2.97 -27.40 -17.43
CA ASN A 312 3.88 -27.18 -18.55
C ASN A 312 3.27 -26.55 -19.82
N VAL A 313 2.08 -25.98 -19.75
CA VAL A 313 1.55 -25.17 -20.87
C VAL A 313 2.32 -23.86 -20.94
N SER A 314 2.72 -23.46 -22.15
CA SER A 314 3.44 -22.20 -22.36
C SER A 314 2.64 -20.99 -21.85
N PRO A 315 3.23 -20.12 -21.03
CA PRO A 315 2.53 -18.93 -20.53
C PRO A 315 2.09 -17.98 -21.64
N PHE A 316 2.79 -17.92 -22.77
CA PHE A 316 2.38 -17.13 -23.93
C PHE A 316 1.06 -17.62 -24.53
N ILE A 317 0.86 -18.94 -24.61
CA ILE A 317 -0.40 -19.55 -25.06
C ILE A 317 -1.50 -19.26 -24.03
N VAL A 318 -1.23 -19.46 -22.76
CA VAL A 318 -2.19 -19.26 -21.66
C VAL A 318 -2.72 -17.85 -21.66
N PHE A 319 -1.85 -16.83 -21.72
CA PHE A 319 -2.28 -15.43 -21.69
C PHE A 319 -2.87 -14.97 -23.02
N GLY A 320 -2.43 -15.52 -24.16
CA GLY A 320 -3.09 -15.29 -25.45
C GLY A 320 -4.55 -15.76 -25.47
N ILE A 321 -4.85 -16.93 -24.93
CA ILE A 321 -6.22 -17.45 -24.78
C ILE A 321 -7.03 -16.56 -23.81
N ARG A 322 -6.43 -16.18 -22.67
CA ARG A 322 -7.08 -15.32 -21.67
C ARG A 322 -7.53 -13.98 -22.25
N GLU A 323 -6.67 -13.30 -23.00
CA GLU A 323 -7.03 -12.01 -23.61
C GLU A 323 -8.12 -12.17 -24.70
N LYS A 324 -8.10 -13.24 -25.48
CA LYS A 324 -9.19 -13.54 -26.45
C LYS A 324 -10.53 -13.79 -25.76
N ILE A 325 -10.54 -14.50 -24.63
CA ILE A 325 -11.76 -14.72 -23.84
C ILE A 325 -12.27 -13.37 -23.29
N ARG A 326 -11.37 -12.53 -22.78
CA ARG A 326 -11.72 -11.23 -22.18
C ARG A 326 -12.28 -10.26 -23.21
N SER A 327 -11.73 -10.21 -24.42
CA SER A 327 -12.27 -9.38 -25.50
C SER A 327 -13.67 -9.81 -25.90
N ARG A 328 -13.89 -11.12 -26.10
CA ARG A 328 -15.22 -11.65 -26.45
C ARG A 328 -16.28 -11.38 -25.35
N LEU A 329 -15.92 -11.49 -24.07
CA LEU A 329 -16.83 -11.18 -22.97
C LEU A 329 -17.19 -9.68 -22.88
N LYS A 330 -16.30 -8.80 -23.33
CA LYS A 330 -16.62 -7.38 -23.43
C LYS A 330 -17.54 -7.07 -24.60
N GLU A 331 -17.39 -7.77 -25.71
CA GLU A 331 -18.25 -7.63 -26.91
C GLU A 331 -19.69 -8.15 -26.67
N CYS A 332 -19.87 -9.10 -25.74
CA CYS A 332 -21.18 -9.65 -25.38
C CYS A 332 -21.97 -8.81 -24.34
N HIS A 333 -21.40 -7.73 -23.84
CA HIS A 333 -22.02 -6.82 -22.86
C HIS A 333 -22.35 -5.44 -23.45
N ILE A 334 -22.56 -5.36 -24.78
CA ILE A 334 -23.15 -4.19 -25.47
C ILE A 334 -24.66 -4.29 -25.46
#